data_875b9653dce9b8b13813add7061eb070
#
_entry.id   875b9653dce9b8b13813add7061eb070
#
_cell.length_a   1.000
_cell.length_b   1.000
_cell.length_c   1.000
_cell.angle_alpha   90.00
_cell.angle_beta   90.00
_cell.angle_gamma   90.00
#
_symmetry.space_group_name_H-M   'P 1'
#
loop_
_entity.id
_entity.type
_entity.pdbx_description
1 polymer ?
#
loop_
_entity_poly.entity_id
_entity_poly.type
_entity_poly.pdbx_seq_one_letter_code
_entity_poly.pdbx_strand_id
1 'polypeptide(L)'
;QEVYSFEDLNEYCYYVAGTPSGFLTELIRTRSQKLTSENSQILLDNERDFGLFLQKVNIIRDFREDILDNEKIFWPGFLFEKYQLKPADLLKKENKNSAMHILEAMLDNACEHIEPVKNYLNAIPDEYAGFRAGAAVNFAMGVGTLDTMRGNEEVFFGDKPVKITHSARDSILSDPLGFVAK
;
A
#
# COMPACT_ATOMS: atom_id res chain seq x y z
N GLN A 1 -8.65 -14.60 -11.29
CA GLN A 1 -8.26 -15.32 -10.07
C GLN A 1 -9.03 -14.72 -8.91
N GLU A 2 -9.66 -15.54 -8.09
CA GLU A 2 -10.39 -15.09 -6.90
C GLU A 2 -9.39 -14.89 -5.77
N VAL A 3 -9.44 -13.74 -5.10
CA VAL A 3 -8.60 -13.43 -3.93
C VAL A 3 -9.30 -13.96 -2.70
N TYR A 4 -8.78 -15.04 -2.11
CA TYR A 4 -9.38 -15.66 -0.93
C TYR A 4 -8.59 -15.40 0.35
N SER A 5 -7.25 -15.39 0.27
CA SER A 5 -6.34 -15.18 1.39
C SER A 5 -5.49 -13.92 1.22
N PHE A 6 -4.72 -13.54 2.25
CA PHE A 6 -3.71 -12.49 2.11
C PHE A 6 -2.56 -12.91 1.20
N GLU A 7 -2.25 -14.18 1.09
CA GLU A 7 -1.28 -14.71 0.15
C GLU A 7 -1.73 -14.48 -1.29
N ASP A 8 -3.00 -14.76 -1.62
CA ASP A 8 -3.57 -14.50 -2.95
C ASP A 8 -3.55 -13.00 -3.28
N LEU A 9 -3.86 -12.15 -2.27
CA LEU A 9 -3.76 -10.69 -2.40
C LEU A 9 -2.32 -10.25 -2.68
N ASN A 10 -1.35 -10.80 -1.97
CA ASN A 10 0.07 -10.52 -2.17
C ASN A 10 0.51 -10.94 -3.57
N GLU A 11 0.07 -12.10 -4.03
CA GLU A 11 0.39 -12.58 -5.38
C GLU A 11 -0.20 -11.64 -6.44
N TYR A 12 -1.46 -11.27 -6.31
CA TYR A 12 -2.10 -10.28 -7.20
C TYR A 12 -1.34 -8.95 -7.23
N CYS A 13 -1.05 -8.38 -6.05
CA CYS A 13 -0.30 -7.11 -5.92
C CYS A 13 1.10 -7.21 -6.54
N TYR A 14 1.76 -8.37 -6.42
CA TYR A 14 3.07 -8.60 -7.01
C TYR A 14 3.02 -8.53 -8.54
N TYR A 15 2.07 -9.21 -9.17
CA TYR A 15 1.94 -9.18 -10.63
C TYR A 15 1.59 -7.80 -11.17
N VAL A 16 0.81 -7.02 -10.43
CA VAL A 16 0.37 -5.69 -10.87
C VAL A 16 1.41 -4.60 -10.60
N ALA A 17 2.06 -4.62 -9.43
CA ALA A 17 2.93 -3.54 -8.96
C ALA A 17 4.32 -3.99 -8.50
N GLY A 18 4.50 -5.23 -8.07
CA GLY A 18 5.80 -5.75 -7.63
C GLY A 18 6.79 -5.96 -8.77
N THR A 19 6.30 -6.37 -9.94
CA THR A 19 7.15 -6.58 -11.14
C THR A 19 7.92 -5.32 -11.56
N PRO A 20 7.30 -4.10 -11.62
CA PRO A 20 8.04 -2.87 -11.87
C PRO A 20 9.11 -2.57 -10.83
N SER A 21 8.86 -2.87 -9.55
CA SER A 21 9.84 -2.66 -8.47
C SER A 21 11.08 -3.53 -8.67
N GLY A 22 10.90 -4.82 -8.99
CA GLY A 22 12.02 -5.72 -9.30
C GLY A 22 12.83 -5.26 -10.50
N PHE A 23 12.19 -4.77 -11.56
CA PHE A 23 12.89 -4.20 -12.71
C PHE A 23 13.74 -2.99 -12.33
N LEU A 24 13.22 -2.08 -11.52
CA LEU A 24 13.95 -0.90 -11.05
C LEU A 24 15.12 -1.29 -10.14
N THR A 25 14.93 -2.25 -9.26
CA THR A 25 15.99 -2.82 -8.42
C THR A 25 17.13 -3.36 -9.27
N GLU A 26 16.82 -4.17 -10.28
CA GLU A 26 17.83 -4.75 -11.16
C GLU A 26 18.56 -3.66 -11.98
N LEU A 27 17.85 -2.61 -12.40
CA LEU A 27 18.48 -1.46 -13.07
C LEU A 27 19.48 -0.74 -12.16
N ILE A 28 19.12 -0.50 -10.90
CA ILE A 28 20.02 0.10 -9.91
C ILE A 28 21.23 -0.81 -9.68
N ARG A 29 21.02 -2.11 -9.48
CA ARG A 29 22.09 -3.08 -9.20
C ARG A 29 23.09 -3.22 -10.33
N THR A 30 22.62 -3.14 -11.59
CA THR A 30 23.47 -3.30 -12.77
C THR A 30 24.14 -2.02 -13.23
N ARG A 31 23.63 -0.85 -12.86
CA ARG A 31 24.11 0.44 -13.36
C ARG A 31 24.81 1.28 -12.29
N SER A 32 24.53 1.04 -11.01
CA SER A 32 25.15 1.81 -9.93
C SER A 32 26.64 1.54 -9.79
N GLN A 33 27.40 2.59 -9.60
CA GLN A 33 28.83 2.53 -9.27
C GLN A 33 29.09 2.70 -7.76
N LYS A 34 28.06 3.07 -7.00
CA LYS A 34 28.13 3.35 -5.56
C LYS A 34 27.38 2.37 -4.69
N LEU A 35 26.68 1.40 -5.30
CA LEU A 35 25.92 0.40 -4.57
C LEU A 35 26.87 -0.57 -3.88
N THR A 36 26.78 -0.66 -2.55
CA THR A 36 27.51 -1.66 -1.77
C THR A 36 26.85 -3.04 -1.87
N SER A 37 27.59 -4.10 -1.58
CA SER A 37 27.03 -5.46 -1.55
C SER A 37 25.92 -5.59 -0.50
N GLU A 38 26.05 -4.92 0.65
CA GLU A 38 25.05 -4.88 1.71
C GLU A 38 23.75 -4.23 1.21
N ASN A 39 23.83 -3.02 0.66
CA ASN A 39 22.65 -2.32 0.13
C ASN A 39 22.03 -3.07 -1.05
N SER A 40 22.84 -3.74 -1.88
CA SER A 40 22.33 -4.61 -2.95
C SER A 40 21.46 -5.74 -2.42
N GLN A 41 21.87 -6.36 -1.30
CA GLN A 41 21.08 -7.40 -0.66
C GLN A 41 19.80 -6.84 -0.04
N ILE A 42 19.89 -5.70 0.67
CA ILE A 42 18.71 -5.04 1.24
C ILE A 42 17.67 -4.68 0.15
N LEU A 43 18.13 -4.18 -1.00
CA LEU A 43 17.24 -3.91 -2.13
C LEU A 43 16.52 -5.16 -2.61
N LEU A 44 17.24 -6.28 -2.79
CA LEU A 44 16.65 -7.55 -3.22
C LEU A 44 15.64 -8.12 -2.23
N ASP A 45 15.97 -8.05 -0.94
CA ASP A 45 15.13 -8.63 0.12
C ASP A 45 13.81 -7.87 0.29
N ASN A 46 13.77 -6.58 -0.11
CA ASN A 46 12.62 -5.68 0.13
C ASN A 46 11.98 -5.11 -1.15
N GLU A 47 12.49 -5.42 -2.36
CA GLU A 47 12.00 -4.84 -3.62
C GLU A 47 10.51 -5.08 -3.88
N ARG A 48 10.04 -6.25 -3.44
CA ARG A 48 8.66 -6.67 -3.62
C ARG A 48 7.70 -5.80 -2.81
N ASP A 49 8.09 -5.44 -1.59
CA ASP A 49 7.24 -4.79 -0.61
C ASP A 49 6.80 -3.38 -1.04
N PHE A 50 7.64 -2.65 -1.77
CA PHE A 50 7.29 -1.33 -2.26
C PHE A 50 6.07 -1.38 -3.19
N GLY A 51 6.05 -2.32 -4.13
CA GLY A 51 4.92 -2.52 -5.04
C GLY A 51 3.67 -3.01 -4.30
N LEU A 52 3.82 -4.00 -3.40
CA LEU A 52 2.73 -4.56 -2.62
C LEU A 52 2.07 -3.49 -1.74
N PHE A 53 2.88 -2.68 -1.05
CA PHE A 53 2.40 -1.58 -0.22
C PHE A 53 1.50 -0.63 -1.00
N LEU A 54 2.01 -0.07 -2.10
CA LEU A 54 1.27 0.92 -2.88
C LEU A 54 -0.02 0.35 -3.47
N GLN A 55 0.02 -0.89 -3.95
CA GLN A 55 -1.16 -1.54 -4.51
C GLN A 55 -2.22 -1.84 -3.45
N LYS A 56 -1.82 -2.30 -2.26
CA LYS A 56 -2.75 -2.51 -1.15
C LYS A 56 -3.41 -1.22 -0.69
N VAL A 57 -2.65 -0.12 -0.59
CA VAL A 57 -3.22 1.22 -0.29
C VAL A 57 -4.32 1.58 -1.28
N ASN A 58 -4.08 1.38 -2.59
CA ASN A 58 -5.09 1.64 -3.62
C ASN A 58 -6.31 0.74 -3.46
N ILE A 59 -6.12 -0.58 -3.30
CA ILE A 59 -7.21 -1.55 -3.12
C ILE A 59 -8.08 -1.23 -1.91
N ILE A 60 -7.50 -0.77 -0.79
CA ILE A 60 -8.26 -0.41 0.41
C ILE A 60 -9.02 0.89 0.17
N ARG A 61 -8.38 1.89 -0.38
CA ARG A 61 -8.97 3.21 -0.64
C ARG A 61 -10.13 3.15 -1.63
N ASP A 62 -9.99 2.36 -2.67
CA ASP A 62 -10.91 2.34 -3.80
C ASP A 62 -11.99 1.25 -3.64
N PHE A 63 -12.06 0.55 -2.49
CA PHE A 63 -12.99 -0.55 -2.23
C PHE A 63 -14.45 -0.23 -2.60
N ARG A 64 -14.95 0.94 -2.19
CA ARG A 64 -16.33 1.33 -2.45
C ARG A 64 -16.60 1.52 -3.96
N GLU A 65 -15.68 2.16 -4.68
CA GLU A 65 -15.75 2.37 -6.12
C GLU A 65 -15.66 1.02 -6.86
N ASP A 66 -14.74 0.15 -6.45
CA ASP A 66 -14.58 -1.18 -7.04
C ASP A 66 -15.85 -2.03 -6.92
N ILE A 67 -16.55 -1.97 -5.78
CA ILE A 67 -17.82 -2.69 -5.59
C ILE A 67 -18.95 -2.10 -6.40
N LEU A 68 -19.10 -0.75 -6.41
CA LEU A 68 -20.25 -0.09 -7.03
C LEU A 68 -20.14 -0.01 -8.56
N ASP A 69 -18.95 0.29 -9.07
CA ASP A 69 -18.75 0.63 -10.48
C ASP A 69 -18.15 -0.53 -11.28
N ASN A 70 -17.33 -1.37 -10.65
CA ASN A 70 -16.55 -2.38 -11.36
C ASN A 70 -16.93 -3.83 -11.01
N GLU A 71 -17.75 -4.05 -9.99
CA GLU A 71 -18.07 -5.38 -9.45
C GLU A 71 -16.81 -6.22 -9.14
N LYS A 72 -15.68 -5.55 -8.86
CA LYS A 72 -14.40 -6.17 -8.58
C LYS A 72 -14.17 -6.30 -7.09
N ILE A 73 -13.63 -7.43 -6.68
CA ILE A 73 -13.37 -7.75 -5.29
C ILE A 73 -11.93 -8.20 -5.18
N PHE A 74 -11.12 -7.35 -4.55
CA PHE A 74 -9.71 -7.64 -4.29
C PHE A 74 -9.44 -7.95 -2.81
N TRP A 75 -10.42 -7.73 -1.94
CA TRP A 75 -10.28 -8.06 -0.53
C TRP A 75 -10.46 -9.57 -0.32
N PRO A 76 -9.65 -10.19 0.58
CA PRO A 76 -9.67 -11.63 0.80
C PRO A 76 -11.03 -12.18 1.23
N GLY A 77 -11.48 -13.24 0.55
CA GLY A 77 -12.78 -13.87 0.77
C GLY A 77 -13.00 -14.35 2.20
N PHE A 78 -11.96 -14.88 2.85
CA PHE A 78 -12.04 -15.36 4.23
C PHE A 78 -12.46 -14.28 5.24
N LEU A 79 -12.17 -12.99 4.97
CA LEU A 79 -12.58 -11.88 5.82
C LEU A 79 -14.10 -11.70 5.83
N PHE A 80 -14.75 -11.90 4.68
CA PHE A 80 -16.20 -11.80 4.58
C PHE A 80 -16.88 -13.02 5.20
N GLU A 81 -16.34 -14.22 4.97
CA GLU A 81 -16.87 -15.45 5.53
C GLU A 81 -16.92 -15.43 7.06
N LYS A 82 -15.86 -14.90 7.70
CA LYS A 82 -15.79 -14.73 9.16
C LYS A 82 -17.01 -14.02 9.76
N TYR A 83 -17.58 -13.07 9.02
CA TYR A 83 -18.74 -12.28 9.44
C TYR A 83 -20.03 -12.69 8.74
N GLN A 84 -20.00 -13.74 7.89
CA GLN A 84 -21.13 -14.20 7.06
C GLN A 84 -21.71 -13.08 6.19
N LEU A 85 -20.85 -12.23 5.64
CA LEU A 85 -21.20 -11.10 4.80
C LEU A 85 -20.71 -11.31 3.36
N LYS A 86 -21.37 -10.64 2.41
CA LYS A 86 -20.86 -10.44 1.06
C LYS A 86 -20.14 -9.09 0.99
N PRO A 87 -19.21 -8.89 0.05
CA PRO A 87 -18.51 -7.60 -0.09
C PRO A 87 -19.43 -6.37 -0.13
N ALA A 88 -20.52 -6.42 -0.88
CA ALA A 88 -21.50 -5.33 -0.96
C ALA A 88 -22.25 -5.06 0.37
N ASP A 89 -22.28 -6.02 1.28
CA ASP A 89 -22.93 -5.85 2.59
C ASP A 89 -22.14 -4.89 3.50
N LEU A 90 -20.83 -4.67 3.23
CA LEU A 90 -20.02 -3.70 3.98
C LEU A 90 -20.47 -2.25 3.74
N LEU A 91 -21.18 -2.00 2.64
CA LEU A 91 -21.74 -0.67 2.32
C LEU A 91 -23.07 -0.40 3.03
N LYS A 92 -23.60 -1.36 3.81
CA LYS A 92 -24.84 -1.22 4.58
C LYS A 92 -24.52 -0.79 6.01
N LYS A 93 -25.17 0.28 6.49
CA LYS A 93 -24.91 0.86 7.82
C LYS A 93 -25.14 -0.13 8.98
N GLU A 94 -26.05 -1.08 8.81
CA GLU A 94 -26.28 -2.14 9.81
C GLU A 94 -25.06 -3.03 10.04
N ASN A 95 -24.16 -3.16 9.05
CA ASN A 95 -22.95 -3.97 9.13
C ASN A 95 -21.69 -3.15 9.49
N LYS A 96 -21.84 -1.88 9.89
CA LYS A 96 -20.73 -0.96 10.19
C LYS A 96 -19.64 -1.60 11.06
N ASN A 97 -20.00 -2.24 12.17
CA ASN A 97 -19.00 -2.79 13.08
C ASN A 97 -18.16 -3.89 12.41
N SER A 98 -18.78 -4.78 11.66
CA SER A 98 -18.07 -5.83 10.91
C SER A 98 -17.22 -5.23 9.80
N ALA A 99 -17.75 -4.24 9.08
CA ALA A 99 -17.02 -3.52 8.03
C ALA A 99 -15.74 -2.87 8.59
N MET A 100 -15.84 -2.19 9.74
CA MET A 100 -14.67 -1.57 10.39
C MET A 100 -13.64 -2.61 10.85
N HIS A 101 -14.05 -3.76 11.39
CA HIS A 101 -13.10 -4.83 11.74
C HIS A 101 -12.38 -5.42 10.51
N ILE A 102 -13.09 -5.56 9.39
CA ILE A 102 -12.49 -6.03 8.14
C ILE A 102 -11.52 -4.97 7.60
N LEU A 103 -11.89 -3.68 7.65
CA LEU A 103 -11.00 -2.59 7.28
C LEU A 103 -9.70 -2.60 8.09
N GLU A 104 -9.78 -2.72 9.42
CA GLU A 104 -8.59 -2.78 10.28
C GLU A 104 -7.67 -3.96 9.90
N ALA A 105 -8.22 -5.14 9.60
CA ALA A 105 -7.42 -6.28 9.15
C ALA A 105 -6.71 -5.99 7.81
N MET A 106 -7.36 -5.30 6.88
CA MET A 106 -6.75 -4.88 5.62
C MET A 106 -5.65 -3.85 5.82
N LEU A 107 -5.89 -2.85 6.70
CA LEU A 107 -4.91 -1.82 7.04
C LEU A 107 -3.69 -2.43 7.73
N ASP A 108 -3.89 -3.32 8.69
CA ASP A 108 -2.80 -4.00 9.40
C ASP A 108 -1.94 -4.81 8.42
N ASN A 109 -2.56 -5.56 7.49
CA ASN A 109 -1.83 -6.30 6.47
C ASN A 109 -1.05 -5.37 5.50
N ALA A 110 -1.57 -4.20 5.17
CA ALA A 110 -0.81 -3.22 4.38
C ALA A 110 0.37 -2.62 5.19
N CYS A 111 0.19 -2.40 6.49
CA CYS A 111 1.23 -1.86 7.37
C CYS A 111 2.44 -2.80 7.56
N GLU A 112 2.28 -4.12 7.36
CA GLU A 112 3.39 -5.08 7.41
C GLU A 112 4.52 -4.73 6.43
N HIS A 113 4.21 -4.03 5.34
CA HIS A 113 5.18 -3.63 4.32
C HIS A 113 5.91 -2.30 4.64
N ILE A 114 5.55 -1.57 5.70
CA ILE A 114 6.11 -0.23 5.98
C ILE A 114 7.62 -0.31 6.25
N GLU A 115 8.06 -1.17 7.16
CA GLU A 115 9.49 -1.30 7.48
C GLU A 115 10.32 -1.88 6.32
N PRO A 116 9.87 -2.93 5.60
CA PRO A 116 10.52 -3.36 4.36
C PRO A 116 10.70 -2.22 3.34
N VAL A 117 9.67 -1.39 3.12
CA VAL A 117 9.77 -0.25 2.19
C VAL A 117 10.76 0.80 2.67
N LYS A 118 10.79 1.12 3.97
CA LYS A 118 11.82 2.03 4.52
C LYS A 118 13.23 1.50 4.28
N ASN A 119 13.47 0.22 4.53
CA ASN A 119 14.74 -0.42 4.28
C ASN A 119 15.14 -0.31 2.80
N TYR A 120 14.20 -0.61 1.90
CA TYR A 120 14.40 -0.47 0.46
C TYR A 120 14.80 0.95 0.06
N LEU A 121 14.03 1.95 0.50
CA LEU A 121 14.29 3.35 0.16
C LEU A 121 15.63 3.85 0.69
N ASN A 122 16.01 3.44 1.91
CA ASN A 122 17.29 3.82 2.52
C ASN A 122 18.49 3.15 1.85
N ALA A 123 18.31 1.98 1.24
CA ALA A 123 19.38 1.27 0.52
C ALA A 123 19.65 1.83 -0.88
N ILE A 124 18.76 2.69 -1.43
CA ILE A 124 18.96 3.30 -2.76
C ILE A 124 20.14 4.28 -2.69
N PRO A 125 21.17 4.13 -3.55
CA PRO A 125 22.34 4.99 -3.57
C PRO A 125 22.03 6.47 -3.88
N ASP A 126 22.84 7.37 -3.34
CA ASP A 126 22.67 8.82 -3.54
C ASP A 126 22.72 9.28 -5.01
N GLU A 127 23.39 8.50 -5.87
CA GLU A 127 23.36 8.78 -7.32
C GLU A 127 21.97 8.67 -7.94
N TYR A 128 21.02 8.01 -7.24
CA TYR A 128 19.60 7.91 -7.59
C TYR A 128 18.70 8.72 -6.65
N ALA A 129 19.23 9.79 -6.02
CA ALA A 129 18.51 10.60 -5.04
C ALA A 129 17.14 11.12 -5.55
N GLY A 130 17.05 11.48 -6.85
CA GLY A 130 15.79 11.91 -7.45
C GLY A 130 14.73 10.80 -7.49
N PHE A 131 15.12 9.57 -7.84
CA PHE A 131 14.24 8.40 -7.78
C PHE A 131 13.84 8.09 -6.34
N ARG A 132 14.81 8.06 -5.41
CA ARG A 132 14.56 7.83 -3.99
C ARG A 132 13.56 8.84 -3.42
N ALA A 133 13.72 10.12 -3.72
CA ALA A 133 12.81 11.17 -3.26
C ALA A 133 11.39 10.98 -3.83
N GLY A 134 11.25 10.69 -5.13
CA GLY A 134 9.94 10.41 -5.75
C GLY A 134 9.26 9.17 -5.16
N ALA A 135 10.01 8.10 -4.92
CA ALA A 135 9.51 6.89 -4.28
C ALA A 135 9.10 7.16 -2.82
N ALA A 136 9.88 7.96 -2.07
CA ALA A 136 9.57 8.37 -0.71
C ALA A 136 8.28 9.20 -0.62
N VAL A 137 8.01 10.07 -1.62
CA VAL A 137 6.70 10.78 -1.71
C VAL A 137 5.56 9.79 -1.80
N ASN A 138 5.62 8.83 -2.73
CA ASN A 138 4.55 7.84 -2.90
C ASN A 138 4.35 7.01 -1.63
N PHE A 139 5.43 6.58 -1.00
CA PHE A 139 5.40 5.86 0.26
C PHE A 139 4.73 6.68 1.38
N ALA A 140 5.19 7.91 1.62
CA ALA A 140 4.64 8.77 2.67
C ALA A 140 3.17 9.12 2.43
N MET A 141 2.76 9.34 1.16
CA MET A 141 1.36 9.51 0.78
C MET A 141 0.54 8.26 1.10
N GLY A 142 1.09 7.08 0.84
CA GLY A 142 0.46 5.80 1.18
C GLY A 142 0.26 5.64 2.67
N VAL A 143 1.29 5.87 3.50
CA VAL A 143 1.21 5.82 4.97
C VAL A 143 0.15 6.79 5.48
N GLY A 144 0.20 8.06 5.05
CA GLY A 144 -0.80 9.05 5.44
C GLY A 144 -2.23 8.69 5.02
N THR A 145 -2.39 7.98 3.90
CA THR A 145 -3.70 7.48 3.44
C THR A 145 -4.21 6.37 4.37
N LEU A 146 -3.35 5.39 4.75
CA LEU A 146 -3.73 4.35 5.71
C LEU A 146 -4.13 4.95 7.06
N ASP A 147 -3.37 5.91 7.57
CA ASP A 147 -3.68 6.62 8.82
C ASP A 147 -5.02 7.35 8.76
N THR A 148 -5.33 7.97 7.63
CA THR A 148 -6.61 8.69 7.44
C THR A 148 -7.80 7.74 7.34
N MET A 149 -7.60 6.52 6.85
CA MET A 149 -8.64 5.49 6.75
C MET A 149 -8.87 4.75 8.06
N ARG A 150 -7.88 4.68 8.94
CA ARG A 150 -7.97 3.95 10.21
C ARG A 150 -9.07 4.54 11.09
N GLY A 151 -10.02 3.68 11.50
CA GLY A 151 -11.19 4.11 12.27
C GLY A 151 -12.20 5.00 11.54
N ASN A 152 -12.01 5.23 10.23
CA ASN A 152 -12.83 6.17 9.45
C ASN A 152 -13.91 5.44 8.64
N GLU A 153 -15.17 5.56 9.08
CA GLU A 153 -16.32 4.93 8.41
C GLU A 153 -16.65 5.49 7.01
N GLU A 154 -16.11 6.68 6.67
CA GLU A 154 -16.30 7.28 5.34
C GLU A 154 -15.68 6.43 4.22
N VAL A 155 -14.78 5.50 4.54
CA VAL A 155 -14.27 4.50 3.58
C VAL A 155 -15.43 3.71 2.94
N PHE A 156 -16.48 3.41 3.72
CA PHE A 156 -17.65 2.67 3.25
C PHE A 156 -18.85 3.57 2.91
N PHE A 157 -19.04 4.65 3.66
CA PHE A 157 -20.28 5.44 3.63
C PHE A 157 -20.12 6.84 3.06
N GLY A 158 -18.88 7.26 2.78
CA GLY A 158 -18.59 8.56 2.18
C GLY A 158 -18.97 8.62 0.69
N ASP A 159 -19.28 9.82 0.21
CA ASP A 159 -19.58 10.06 -1.21
C ASP A 159 -18.32 10.10 -2.08
N LYS A 160 -17.14 10.20 -1.47
CA LYS A 160 -15.84 10.31 -2.14
C LYS A 160 -14.80 9.45 -1.44
N PRO A 161 -13.78 8.95 -2.16
CA PRO A 161 -12.67 8.25 -1.55
C PRO A 161 -11.98 9.09 -0.48
N VAL A 162 -11.64 8.45 0.64
CA VAL A 162 -10.87 9.05 1.73
C VAL A 162 -9.49 9.43 1.22
N LYS A 163 -9.05 10.66 1.48
CA LYS A 163 -7.76 11.20 1.05
C LYS A 163 -7.09 11.98 2.17
N ILE A 164 -5.76 12.00 2.15
CA ILE A 164 -4.99 12.89 3.04
C ILE A 164 -5.35 14.35 2.80
N THR A 165 -5.21 15.18 3.82
CA THR A 165 -5.46 16.61 3.72
C THR A 165 -4.41 17.29 2.81
N HIS A 166 -4.76 18.45 2.26
CA HIS A 166 -3.81 19.26 1.49
C HIS A 166 -2.58 19.64 2.33
N SER A 167 -2.76 20.00 3.61
CA SER A 167 -1.65 20.33 4.53
C SER A 167 -0.72 19.13 4.75
N ALA A 168 -1.25 17.92 4.95
CA ALA A 168 -0.44 16.71 5.10
C ALA A 168 0.35 16.41 3.82
N ARG A 169 -0.30 16.53 2.65
CA ARG A 169 0.34 16.39 1.35
C ARG A 169 1.49 17.37 1.19
N ASP A 170 1.26 18.66 1.46
CA ASP A 170 2.26 19.70 1.28
C ASP A 170 3.45 19.52 2.24
N SER A 171 3.21 19.01 3.45
CA SER A 171 4.26 18.63 4.39
C SER A 171 5.10 17.46 3.86
N ILE A 172 4.48 16.43 3.29
CA ILE A 172 5.18 15.29 2.67
C ILE A 172 6.05 15.76 1.50
N LEU A 173 5.51 16.63 0.64
CA LEU A 173 6.24 17.15 -0.52
C LEU A 173 7.43 18.02 -0.12
N SER A 174 7.39 18.71 1.03
CA SER A 174 8.48 19.56 1.51
C SER A 174 9.67 18.75 2.06
N ASP A 175 9.42 17.57 2.66
CA ASP A 175 10.47 16.71 3.23
C ASP A 175 10.07 15.21 3.16
N PRO A 176 10.08 14.61 1.96
CA PRO A 176 9.64 13.23 1.80
C PRO A 176 10.56 12.21 2.50
N LEU A 177 11.86 12.49 2.57
CA LEU A 177 12.83 11.60 3.21
C LEU A 177 12.74 11.65 4.74
N GLY A 178 12.34 12.78 5.31
CA GLY A 178 12.07 12.89 6.74
C GLY A 178 10.90 12.01 7.22
N PHE A 179 9.98 11.63 6.33
CA PHE A 179 8.92 10.66 6.63
C PHE A 179 9.42 9.21 6.59
N VAL A 180 10.45 8.91 5.81
CA VAL A 180 11.08 7.57 5.78
C VAL A 180 11.91 7.31 7.02
N ALA A 181 12.54 8.36 7.56
CA ALA A 181 13.42 8.27 8.73
C ALA A 181 12.67 8.12 10.08
N LYS A 182 11.37 8.38 10.11
CA LYS A 182 10.49 8.23 11.29
C LYS A 182 9.91 6.84 11.38
#